data_533e4e42fc42bbe14a12113933d5940b
#
_entry.id   533e4e42fc42bbe14a12113933d5940b
#
_cell.length_a   1.000
_cell.length_b   1.000
_cell.length_c   1.000
_cell.angle_alpha   90.00
_cell.angle_beta   90.00
_cell.angle_gamma   90.00
#
_symmetry.space_group_name_H-M   'P 1'
#
loop_
_entity.id
_entity.type
_entity.pdbx_description
1 polymer ?
#
loop_
_entity_poly.entity_id
_entity_poly.type
_entity_poly.pdbx_seq_one_letter_code
_entity_poly.pdbx_strand_id
1 'polypeptide(L)'
;MTKADLIEGLANKLGMGKGEAERAVNIVLDDIINALKQGDRVNISGFGTFSVSSRQARTGRNPKTGESIEISASRSAKFKPGKQLKDSLNVSEAIPQPSPPTASG
;
A
#
# COMPACT_ATOMS: atom_id res chain seq x y z
N MET A 1 -10.23 6.26 7.56
CA MET A 1 -9.82 7.33 6.63
C MET A 1 -9.98 6.86 5.21
N THR A 2 -10.57 7.68 4.37
CA THR A 2 -10.77 7.34 2.97
C THR A 2 -10.05 8.35 2.11
N LYS A 3 -10.08 8.11 0.79
CA LYS A 3 -9.49 9.07 -0.13
C LYS A 3 -10.19 10.42 -0.01
N ALA A 4 -11.50 10.42 0.19
CA ALA A 4 -12.24 11.65 0.37
C ALA A 4 -11.76 12.41 1.61
N ASP A 5 -11.43 11.70 2.67
CA ASP A 5 -10.91 12.32 3.88
C ASP A 5 -9.53 12.95 3.62
N LEU A 6 -8.71 12.29 2.82
CA LEU A 6 -7.41 12.85 2.47
C LEU A 6 -7.57 14.13 1.65
N ILE A 7 -8.51 14.13 0.74
CA ILE A 7 -8.76 15.29 -0.11
C ILE A 7 -9.24 16.47 0.74
N GLU A 8 -10.16 16.18 1.64
CA GLU A 8 -10.69 17.22 2.48
C GLU A 8 -9.61 17.78 3.41
N GLY A 9 -8.82 16.91 3.99
CA GLY A 9 -7.74 17.34 4.86
C GLY A 9 -6.72 18.20 4.13
N LEU A 10 -6.40 17.82 2.90
CA LEU A 10 -5.44 18.59 2.11
C LEU A 10 -6.01 19.96 1.77
N ALA A 11 -7.27 20.01 1.36
CA ALA A 11 -7.91 21.27 1.03
C ALA A 11 -7.89 22.20 2.23
N ASN A 12 -8.20 21.69 3.40
CA ASN A 12 -8.24 22.50 4.60
C ASN A 12 -6.86 22.97 5.01
N LYS A 13 -5.88 22.10 4.94
CA LYS A 13 -4.54 22.45 5.39
C LYS A 13 -3.86 23.46 4.50
N LEU A 14 -4.11 23.38 3.21
CA LEU A 14 -3.46 24.28 2.28
C LEU A 14 -4.35 25.42 1.81
N GLY A 15 -5.58 25.48 2.27
CA GLY A 15 -6.47 26.54 1.88
C GLY A 15 -6.84 26.48 0.41
N MET A 16 -6.94 25.28 -0.15
CA MET A 16 -7.26 25.16 -1.55
C MET A 16 -8.65 24.58 -1.73
N GLY A 17 -9.20 24.71 -2.91
CA GLY A 17 -10.51 24.17 -3.17
C GLY A 17 -10.50 22.67 -3.21
N LYS A 18 -11.67 22.05 -2.98
CA LYS A 18 -11.75 20.62 -2.98
C LYS A 18 -11.40 20.03 -4.31
N GLY A 19 -11.81 20.63 -5.40
CA GLY A 19 -11.49 20.12 -6.73
C GLY A 19 -10.00 20.12 -6.99
N GLU A 20 -9.32 21.15 -6.51
CA GLU A 20 -7.90 21.23 -6.68
C GLU A 20 -7.19 20.20 -5.82
N ALA A 21 -7.66 20.03 -4.60
CA ALA A 21 -7.10 19.03 -3.68
C ALA A 21 -7.32 17.63 -4.25
N GLU A 22 -8.47 17.39 -4.85
CA GLU A 22 -8.75 16.09 -5.44
C GLU A 22 -7.79 15.79 -6.57
N ARG A 23 -7.53 16.77 -7.42
CA ARG A 23 -6.57 16.56 -8.49
C ARG A 23 -5.17 16.29 -7.95
N ALA A 24 -4.77 17.01 -6.92
CA ALA A 24 -3.45 16.81 -6.34
C ALA A 24 -3.31 15.40 -5.78
N VAL A 25 -4.30 14.93 -5.05
CA VAL A 25 -4.25 13.59 -4.47
C VAL A 25 -4.24 12.54 -5.59
N ASN A 26 -5.07 12.73 -6.61
CA ASN A 26 -5.13 11.79 -7.71
C ASN A 26 -3.81 11.73 -8.48
N ILE A 27 -3.16 12.85 -8.68
CA ILE A 27 -1.89 12.88 -9.38
C ILE A 27 -0.84 12.08 -8.60
N VAL A 28 -0.78 12.28 -7.30
CA VAL A 28 0.19 11.56 -6.48
C VAL A 28 -0.08 10.06 -6.54
N LEU A 29 -1.33 9.66 -6.40
CA LEU A 29 -1.66 8.25 -6.42
C LEU A 29 -1.42 7.63 -7.79
N ASP A 30 -1.75 8.35 -8.84
CA ASP A 30 -1.52 7.86 -10.19
C ASP A 30 -0.04 7.70 -10.49
N ASP A 31 0.78 8.60 -10.02
CA ASP A 31 2.22 8.51 -10.22
C ASP A 31 2.78 7.26 -9.52
N ILE A 32 2.29 6.98 -8.33
CA ILE A 32 2.71 5.78 -7.62
C ILE A 32 2.27 4.54 -8.38
N ILE A 33 1.02 4.51 -8.83
CA ILE A 33 0.49 3.39 -9.57
C ILE A 33 1.28 3.17 -10.86
N ASN A 34 1.56 4.23 -11.58
CA ASN A 34 2.28 4.10 -12.84
C ASN A 34 3.71 3.60 -12.63
N ALA A 35 4.38 4.05 -11.59
CA ALA A 35 5.71 3.57 -11.28
C ALA A 35 5.67 2.07 -10.96
N LEU A 36 4.68 1.65 -10.19
CA LEU A 36 4.55 0.24 -9.86
C LEU A 36 4.20 -0.61 -11.08
N LYS A 37 3.41 -0.08 -12.01
CA LYS A 37 3.11 -0.79 -13.24
C LYS A 37 4.36 -1.06 -14.04
N GLN A 38 5.32 -0.19 -13.98
CA GLN A 38 6.56 -0.40 -14.70
C GLN A 38 7.56 -1.23 -13.92
N GLY A 39 7.17 -1.68 -12.74
CA GLY A 39 8.06 -2.49 -11.93
C GLY A 39 9.02 -1.69 -11.08
N ASP A 40 8.83 -0.40 -11.01
CA ASP A 40 9.72 0.43 -10.22
C ASP A 40 9.31 0.41 -8.77
N ARG A 41 10.27 0.70 -7.91
CA ARG A 41 10.00 0.78 -6.51
C ARG A 41 9.79 2.23 -6.16
N VAL A 42 8.84 2.53 -5.31
CA VAL A 42 8.55 3.90 -4.90
C VAL A 42 8.96 4.05 -3.44
N ASN A 43 10.07 4.72 -3.21
CA ASN A 43 10.59 4.89 -1.87
C ASN A 43 10.25 6.29 -1.39
N ILE A 44 9.42 6.40 -0.36
CA ILE A 44 9.02 7.68 0.18
C ILE A 44 9.66 7.85 1.55
N SER A 45 10.59 8.78 1.62
CA SER A 45 11.33 9.01 2.84
C SER A 45 10.41 9.32 3.99
N GLY A 46 10.63 8.73 5.11
CA GLY A 46 9.80 8.95 6.29
C GLY A 46 8.49 8.21 6.29
N PHE A 47 8.18 7.50 5.23
CA PHE A 47 6.92 6.79 5.15
C PHE A 47 7.13 5.30 4.88
N GLY A 48 7.70 4.97 3.76
CA GLY A 48 7.93 3.57 3.43
C GLY A 48 8.17 3.37 1.97
N THR A 49 8.20 2.12 1.55
CA THR A 49 8.51 1.76 0.18
C THR A 49 7.42 0.89 -0.39
N PHE A 50 6.92 1.27 -1.55
CA PHE A 50 6.00 0.44 -2.31
C PHE A 50 6.79 -0.33 -3.34
N SER A 51 6.45 -1.58 -3.55
CA SER A 51 7.11 -2.39 -4.56
C SER A 51 6.14 -3.39 -5.15
N VAL A 52 6.56 -4.06 -6.19
CA VAL A 52 5.72 -5.04 -6.85
C VAL A 52 6.37 -6.39 -6.71
N SER A 53 5.58 -7.37 -6.36
CA SER A 53 6.01 -8.73 -6.28
C SER A 53 5.34 -9.48 -7.42
N SER A 54 6.10 -10.23 -8.19
CA SER A 54 5.54 -10.98 -9.30
C SER A 54 5.59 -12.45 -9.02
N ARG A 55 4.57 -13.16 -9.47
CA ARG A 55 4.59 -14.58 -9.42
C ARG A 55 4.48 -15.09 -10.81
N GLN A 56 5.27 -16.07 -11.16
CA GLN A 56 5.18 -16.66 -12.45
C GLN A 56 4.03 -17.61 -12.53
N ALA A 57 3.51 -17.84 -13.70
CA ALA A 57 2.49 -18.83 -13.93
C ALA A 57 3.03 -20.20 -13.54
N ARG A 58 2.23 -21.00 -12.94
CA ARG A 58 2.66 -22.33 -12.52
C ARG A 58 1.47 -23.27 -12.47
N THR A 59 1.75 -24.55 -12.34
CA THR A 59 0.72 -25.54 -12.22
C THR A 59 0.55 -25.89 -10.76
N GLY A 60 -0.65 -25.79 -10.27
CA GLY A 60 -0.98 -26.20 -8.92
C GLY A 60 -1.87 -27.43 -8.97
N ARG A 61 -2.39 -27.82 -7.82
CA ARG A 61 -3.26 -28.95 -7.74
C ARG A 61 -4.43 -28.65 -6.84
N ASN A 62 -5.61 -29.01 -7.28
CA ASN A 62 -6.81 -28.81 -6.49
C ASN A 62 -6.78 -29.79 -5.33
N PRO A 63 -6.74 -29.35 -4.10
CA PRO A 63 -6.67 -30.27 -2.97
C PRO A 63 -7.91 -31.13 -2.82
N LYS A 64 -9.01 -30.76 -3.39
CA LYS A 64 -10.18 -31.57 -3.27
C LYS A 64 -10.28 -32.63 -4.31
N THR A 65 -9.93 -32.34 -5.53
CA THR A 65 -10.08 -33.30 -6.61
C THR A 65 -8.77 -33.88 -7.08
N GLY A 66 -7.67 -33.26 -6.73
CA GLY A 66 -6.38 -33.72 -7.22
C GLY A 66 -6.08 -33.30 -8.63
N GLU A 67 -6.97 -32.53 -9.25
CA GLU A 67 -6.74 -32.13 -10.61
C GLU A 67 -5.75 -31.01 -10.75
N SER A 68 -5.05 -30.99 -11.87
CA SER A 68 -4.10 -29.92 -12.12
C SER A 68 -4.83 -28.62 -12.42
N ILE A 69 -4.35 -27.53 -11.88
CA ILE A 69 -4.93 -26.24 -12.13
C ILE A 69 -3.82 -25.35 -12.58
N GLU A 70 -4.09 -24.54 -13.59
CA GLU A 70 -3.14 -23.60 -14.00
C GLU A 70 -3.28 -22.33 -13.21
N ILE A 71 -2.25 -21.85 -12.55
CA ILE A 71 -2.25 -20.64 -11.80
C ILE A 71 -1.57 -19.58 -12.65
N SER A 72 -2.31 -18.56 -13.02
CA SER A 72 -1.79 -17.54 -13.89
C SER A 72 -0.74 -16.69 -13.21
N ALA A 73 0.13 -16.12 -13.99
CA ALA A 73 1.08 -15.14 -13.47
C ALA A 73 0.33 -13.95 -12.90
N SER A 74 0.81 -13.39 -11.85
CA SER A 74 0.16 -12.24 -11.25
C SER A 74 1.19 -11.34 -10.59
N ARG A 75 0.80 -10.11 -10.38
CA ARG A 75 1.64 -9.13 -9.71
C ARG A 75 0.84 -8.54 -8.57
N SER A 76 1.48 -8.29 -7.47
CA SER A 76 0.82 -7.65 -6.35
C SER A 76 1.68 -6.56 -5.79
N ALA A 77 1.04 -5.55 -5.27
CA ALA A 77 1.73 -4.43 -4.65
C ALA A 77 2.05 -4.78 -3.20
N LYS A 78 3.22 -4.39 -2.75
CA LYS A 78 3.62 -4.57 -1.38
C LYS A 78 4.08 -3.27 -0.80
N PHE A 79 3.84 -3.08 0.47
CA PHE A 79 4.27 -1.87 1.16
C PHE A 79 5.12 -2.28 2.35
N LYS A 80 6.32 -1.71 2.42
CA LYS A 80 7.18 -1.94 3.56
C LYS A 80 7.32 -0.64 4.30
N PRO A 81 6.87 -0.54 5.54
CA PRO A 81 6.95 0.71 6.27
C PRO A 81 8.40 1.11 6.54
N GLY A 82 8.65 2.37 6.48
CA GLY A 82 9.96 2.88 6.81
C GLY A 82 10.16 2.98 8.30
N LYS A 83 11.38 3.28 8.70
CA LYS A 83 11.69 3.31 10.12
C LYS A 83 10.88 4.35 10.85
N GLN A 84 10.72 5.53 10.27
CA GLN A 84 9.98 6.59 10.95
C GLN A 84 8.51 6.22 11.15
N LEU A 85 7.93 5.59 10.16
CA LEU A 85 6.54 5.16 10.29
C LEU A 85 6.42 4.08 11.35
N LYS A 86 7.32 3.12 11.34
CA LYS A 86 7.30 2.08 12.34
C LYS A 86 7.45 2.64 13.73
N ASP A 87 8.38 3.57 13.90
CA ASP A 87 8.62 4.16 15.21
C ASP A 87 7.38 4.94 15.67
N SER A 88 6.71 5.62 14.77
CA SER A 88 5.50 6.36 15.12
C SER A 88 4.39 5.46 15.59
N LEU A 89 4.29 4.29 14.99
CA LEU A 89 3.24 3.37 15.38
C LEU A 89 3.56 2.64 16.68
N ASN A 90 4.81 2.57 17.03
CA ASN A 90 5.23 1.85 18.23
C ASN A 90 5.80 2.79 19.27
N VAL A 91 5.14 3.86 19.46
CA VAL A 91 5.55 4.83 20.39
C VAL A 91 5.38 4.28 21.70
N SER A 92 6.35 4.37 22.36
CA SER A 92 6.32 3.69 23.48
C SER A 92 5.50 3.95 24.55
N GLU A 93 5.13 4.94 24.80
CA GLU A 93 4.47 5.06 25.96
C GLU A 93 3.38 4.33 26.06
N ALA A 94 3.41 3.87 25.33
CA ALA A 94 2.75 3.10 25.13
C ALA A 94 1.91 2.29 25.76
N ILE A 95 1.13 2.14 25.45
CA ILE A 95 0.21 1.34 25.67
C ILE A 95 0.53 0.09 25.35
N PRO A 96 0.57 -0.72 26.07
CA PRO A 96 0.86 -2.00 25.82
C PRO A 96 -0.16 -2.53 24.97
N GLN A 97 0.00 -2.65 23.89
CA GLN A 97 -0.88 -3.16 23.11
C GLN A 97 -0.80 -4.51 22.98
N PRO A 98 -1.61 -5.21 23.02
CA PRO A 98 -1.62 -6.61 22.86
C PRO A 98 -1.48 -6.76 21.50
N SER A 99 -0.64 -6.76 20.99
CA SER A 99 -0.46 -6.89 19.76
C SER A 99 -1.12 -7.81 19.03
N PRO A 100 -1.70 -7.55 18.25
CA PRO A 100 -2.34 -8.37 17.44
C PRO A 100 -1.49 -8.86 16.53
N PRO A 101 -1.51 -9.72 16.28
CA PRO A 101 -0.72 -10.35 15.46
C PRO A 101 -0.87 -9.90 14.16
N THR A 102 -1.13 -9.67 13.65
CA THR A 102 -1.19 -9.46 12.61
C THR A 102 -1.16 -9.15 11.73
N ALA A 103 -1.14 -9.16 11.53
CA ALA A 103 -1.11 -8.87 10.86
C ALA A 103 -1.02 -8.57 9.83
N SER A 104 -0.97 -8.45 9.55
CA SER A 104 -0.71 -8.26 8.77
C SER A 104 -0.68 -7.80 7.98
N GLY A 105 -0.74 -7.69 7.94
CA GLY A 105 -0.49 -7.41 7.30
C GLY A 105 -0.17 -6.98 6.64
#